data_cd3ad4e16f514e22c1cc599e6fd7dd0d
#
_entry.id   cd3ad4e16f514e22c1cc599e6fd7dd0d
#
_cell.length_a   1.000
_cell.length_b   1.000
_cell.length_c   1.000
_cell.angle_alpha   90.00
_cell.angle_beta   90.00
_cell.angle_gamma   90.00
#
_symmetry.space_group_name_H-M   'P 1'
#
loop_
_entity.id
_entity.type
_entity.pdbx_description
1 polymer ?
#
loop_
_entity_poly.entity_id
_entity_poly.type
_entity_poly.pdbx_seq_one_letter_code
_entity_poly.pdbx_strand_id
1 'polypeptide(L)'
;LALELRPDVVVMDLVMPELDGVQATLELLKEWPEAKILVLTSYLDNEKIYPVIEAGAKGYMLKTSSAAEILNSIRKVYRGEEAIETEVDNKIKYHDSHPNLHDDLTARERDILALLAKGYDNQTIANELFISLKTVKTHVSNILGKLNVDDRTQAVVYAFRHHLVSQDDE
;
A
#
# COMPACT_ATOMS: atom_id res chain seq x y z
N LEU A 1 -20.82 -16.09 -6.57
CA LEU A 1 -20.52 -17.42 -6.02
C LEU A 1 -20.33 -17.39 -4.50
N ALA A 2 -19.38 -16.58 -3.91
CA ALA A 2 -19.19 -16.52 -2.46
C ALA A 2 -20.44 -16.02 -1.72
N LEU A 3 -21.14 -15.03 -2.25
CA LEU A 3 -22.39 -14.51 -1.70
C LEU A 3 -23.53 -15.53 -1.76
N GLU A 4 -23.52 -16.42 -2.72
CA GLU A 4 -24.54 -17.48 -2.89
C GLU A 4 -24.26 -18.68 -1.98
N LEU A 5 -22.98 -19.11 -1.93
CA LEU A 5 -22.58 -20.30 -1.18
C LEU A 5 -22.42 -20.04 0.32
N ARG A 6 -22.15 -18.79 0.72
CA ARG A 6 -21.90 -18.41 2.11
C ARG A 6 -20.96 -19.35 2.85
N PRO A 7 -19.73 -19.59 2.31
CA PRO A 7 -18.81 -20.52 2.93
C PRO A 7 -18.31 -19.99 4.31
N ASP A 8 -17.88 -20.90 5.18
CA ASP A 8 -17.34 -20.54 6.49
C ASP A 8 -16.07 -19.67 6.41
N VAL A 9 -15.24 -19.88 5.39
CA VAL A 9 -14.03 -19.10 5.11
C VAL A 9 -13.86 -18.94 3.60
N VAL A 10 -13.54 -17.74 3.16
CA VAL A 10 -13.14 -17.44 1.78
C VAL A 10 -11.63 -17.29 1.74
N VAL A 11 -10.95 -18.05 0.89
CA VAL A 11 -9.54 -17.84 0.57
C VAL A 11 -9.46 -17.03 -0.72
N MET A 12 -8.92 -15.81 -0.64
CA MET A 12 -8.90 -14.83 -1.72
C MET A 12 -7.48 -14.61 -2.24
N ASP A 13 -7.26 -14.86 -3.50
CA ASP A 13 -6.04 -14.40 -4.18
C ASP A 13 -6.20 -12.94 -4.62
N LEU A 14 -5.21 -12.11 -4.38
CA LEU A 14 -5.24 -10.71 -4.83
C LEU A 14 -4.85 -10.56 -6.30
N VAL A 15 -4.09 -11.50 -6.86
CA VAL A 15 -3.63 -11.43 -8.25
C VAL A 15 -4.42 -12.42 -9.10
N MET A 16 -5.50 -11.94 -9.70
CA MET A 16 -6.36 -12.72 -10.58
C MET A 16 -6.49 -12.06 -11.96
N PRO A 17 -6.63 -12.83 -13.07
CA PRO A 17 -6.57 -12.29 -14.43
C PRO A 17 -7.73 -11.37 -14.82
N GLU A 18 -8.94 -11.61 -14.32
CA GLU A 18 -10.17 -10.94 -14.77
C GLU A 18 -10.75 -9.97 -13.73
N LEU A 19 -10.49 -10.21 -12.45
CA LEU A 19 -11.00 -9.40 -11.34
C LEU A 19 -9.85 -9.17 -10.35
N ASP A 20 -9.57 -7.91 -10.02
CA ASP A 20 -8.63 -7.60 -8.95
C ASP A 20 -9.18 -8.14 -7.61
N GLY A 21 -8.41 -9.00 -6.97
CA GLY A 21 -8.79 -9.61 -5.69
C GLY A 21 -8.98 -8.61 -4.56
N VAL A 22 -8.33 -7.43 -4.63
CA VAL A 22 -8.58 -6.32 -3.72
C VAL A 22 -10.02 -5.85 -3.89
N GLN A 23 -10.40 -5.51 -5.12
CA GLN A 23 -11.76 -5.06 -5.43
C GLN A 23 -12.80 -6.11 -5.06
N ALA A 24 -12.54 -7.39 -5.39
CA ALA A 24 -13.41 -8.51 -5.02
C ALA A 24 -13.59 -8.64 -3.50
N THR A 25 -12.53 -8.44 -2.73
CA THR A 25 -12.56 -8.47 -1.26
C THR A 25 -13.39 -7.31 -0.71
N LEU A 26 -13.16 -6.09 -1.22
CA LEU A 26 -13.91 -4.90 -0.80
C LEU A 26 -15.41 -5.03 -1.10
N GLU A 27 -15.77 -5.47 -2.30
CA GLU A 27 -17.16 -5.69 -2.68
C GLU A 27 -17.82 -6.79 -1.86
N LEU A 28 -17.10 -7.89 -1.61
CA LEU A 28 -17.62 -8.99 -0.80
C LEU A 28 -17.88 -8.55 0.65
N LEU A 29 -16.97 -7.81 1.27
CA LEU A 29 -17.12 -7.31 2.65
C LEU A 29 -18.19 -6.21 2.74
N LYS A 30 -18.40 -5.44 1.69
CA LYS A 30 -19.50 -4.46 1.60
C LYS A 30 -20.87 -5.13 1.63
N GLU A 31 -21.03 -6.22 0.85
CA GLU A 31 -22.29 -6.97 0.75
C GLU A 31 -22.47 -7.99 1.90
N TRP A 32 -21.36 -8.46 2.45
CA TRP A 32 -21.31 -9.43 3.53
C TRP A 32 -20.21 -9.09 4.54
N PRO A 33 -20.47 -8.12 5.46
CA PRO A 33 -19.47 -7.64 6.45
C PRO A 33 -18.94 -8.72 7.40
N GLU A 34 -19.70 -9.81 7.60
CA GLU A 34 -19.32 -10.91 8.48
C GLU A 34 -18.49 -11.99 7.77
N ALA A 35 -18.20 -11.81 6.49
CA ALA A 35 -17.42 -12.77 5.72
C ALA A 35 -16.02 -12.94 6.33
N LYS A 36 -15.63 -14.18 6.55
CA LYS A 36 -14.30 -14.51 7.04
C LYS A 36 -13.37 -14.72 5.86
N ILE A 37 -12.56 -13.71 5.56
CA ILE A 37 -11.67 -13.72 4.39
C ILE A 37 -10.24 -13.90 4.84
N LEU A 38 -9.56 -14.92 4.30
CA LEU A 38 -8.12 -15.11 4.34
C LEU A 38 -7.55 -14.75 2.97
N VAL A 39 -6.78 -13.68 2.92
CA VAL A 39 -6.06 -13.27 1.71
C VAL A 39 -4.82 -14.12 1.54
N LEU A 40 -4.60 -14.64 0.33
CA LEU A 40 -3.42 -15.42 -0.03
C LEU A 40 -2.77 -14.81 -1.27
N THR A 41 -1.57 -14.25 -1.14
CA THR A 41 -0.91 -13.51 -2.21
C THR A 41 0.54 -13.93 -2.44
N SER A 42 1.05 -13.64 -3.64
CA SER A 42 2.47 -13.88 -3.97
C SER A 42 3.40 -12.73 -3.58
N TYR A 43 2.87 -11.55 -3.28
CA TYR A 43 3.65 -10.34 -3.06
C TYR A 43 3.16 -9.53 -1.86
N LEU A 44 4.11 -8.96 -1.12
CA LEU A 44 3.88 -7.98 -0.06
C LEU A 44 3.78 -6.57 -0.67
N ASP A 45 2.67 -6.27 -1.31
CA ASP A 45 2.39 -4.96 -1.88
C ASP A 45 1.50 -4.16 -0.92
N ASN A 46 2.03 -3.06 -0.39
CA ASN A 46 1.34 -2.21 0.58
C ASN A 46 0.00 -1.70 0.03
N GLU A 47 -0.04 -1.34 -1.25
CA GLU A 47 -1.25 -0.83 -1.91
C GLU A 47 -2.40 -1.84 -1.94
N LYS A 48 -2.07 -3.11 -1.86
CA LYS A 48 -3.05 -4.21 -1.86
C LYS A 48 -3.37 -4.72 -0.46
N ILE A 49 -2.39 -4.63 0.47
CA ILE A 49 -2.54 -5.10 1.84
C ILE A 49 -3.51 -4.22 2.62
N TYR A 50 -3.25 -2.90 2.68
CA TYR A 50 -4.01 -2.00 3.55
C TYR A 50 -5.50 -1.95 3.23
N PRO A 51 -5.95 -1.77 1.97
CA PRO A 51 -7.38 -1.70 1.67
C PRO A 51 -8.16 -2.93 2.11
N VAL A 52 -7.60 -4.13 1.96
CA VAL A 52 -8.31 -5.38 2.32
C VAL A 52 -8.35 -5.62 3.83
N ILE A 53 -7.34 -5.17 4.58
CA ILE A 53 -7.30 -5.26 6.03
C ILE A 53 -8.24 -4.23 6.65
N GLU A 54 -8.17 -2.97 6.22
CA GLU A 54 -9.08 -1.90 6.67
C GLU A 54 -10.56 -2.25 6.38
N ALA A 55 -10.83 -2.94 5.27
CA ALA A 55 -12.16 -3.43 4.97
C ALA A 55 -12.64 -4.56 5.89
N GLY A 56 -11.73 -5.20 6.65
CA GLY A 56 -12.07 -6.21 7.64
C GLY A 56 -11.68 -7.64 7.28
N ALA A 57 -10.77 -7.86 6.32
CA ALA A 57 -10.21 -9.18 6.07
C ALA A 57 -9.56 -9.73 7.36
N LYS A 58 -9.83 -10.99 7.68
CA LYS A 58 -9.43 -11.62 8.96
C LYS A 58 -8.06 -12.29 8.92
N GLY A 59 -7.50 -12.47 7.73
CA GLY A 59 -6.18 -13.06 7.60
C GLY A 59 -5.46 -12.62 6.33
N TYR A 60 -4.13 -12.65 6.40
CA TYR A 60 -3.26 -12.33 5.28
C TYR A 60 -2.01 -13.20 5.32
N MET A 61 -1.80 -14.00 4.27
CA MET A 61 -0.73 -14.97 4.16
C MET A 61 -0.03 -14.86 2.80
N LEU A 62 1.24 -15.24 2.76
CA LEU A 62 1.98 -15.39 1.52
C LEU A 62 1.75 -16.79 0.92
N LYS A 63 1.69 -16.90 -0.40
CA LYS A 63 1.66 -18.19 -1.12
C LYS A 63 2.94 -19.00 -0.93
N THR A 64 4.02 -18.37 -0.45
CA THR A 64 5.29 -19.01 -0.08
C THR A 64 5.25 -19.70 1.28
N SER A 65 4.24 -19.39 2.13
CA SER A 65 4.05 -20.04 3.42
C SER A 65 3.76 -21.53 3.24
N SER A 66 4.15 -22.35 4.20
CA SER A 66 3.91 -23.78 4.13
C SER A 66 2.42 -24.13 4.16
N ALA A 67 2.05 -25.26 3.57
CA ALA A 67 0.66 -25.74 3.58
C ALA A 67 0.12 -25.89 5.02
N ALA A 68 0.97 -26.28 5.99
CA ALA A 68 0.59 -26.40 7.38
C ALA A 68 0.24 -25.03 8.02
N GLU A 69 1.00 -23.99 7.71
CA GLU A 69 0.74 -22.63 8.18
C GLU A 69 -0.55 -22.08 7.57
N ILE A 70 -0.76 -22.27 6.25
CA ILE A 70 -1.99 -21.85 5.57
C ILE A 70 -3.21 -22.55 6.18
N LEU A 71 -3.15 -23.87 6.38
CA LEU A 71 -4.24 -24.63 7.00
C LEU A 71 -4.53 -24.18 8.44
N ASN A 72 -3.48 -23.87 9.21
CA ASN A 72 -3.65 -23.33 10.57
C ASN A 72 -4.32 -21.95 10.54
N SER A 73 -3.94 -21.10 9.61
CA SER A 73 -4.52 -19.77 9.41
C SER A 73 -5.99 -19.84 8.98
N ILE A 74 -6.36 -20.77 8.10
CA ILE A 74 -7.77 -21.03 7.76
C ILE A 74 -8.56 -21.40 9.02
N ARG A 75 -8.01 -22.28 9.87
CA ARG A 75 -8.69 -22.69 11.13
C ARG A 75 -8.83 -21.54 12.12
N LYS A 76 -7.83 -20.64 12.22
CA LYS A 76 -7.91 -19.43 13.04
C LYS A 76 -9.03 -18.51 12.53
N VAL A 77 -9.02 -18.20 11.25
CA VAL A 77 -10.05 -17.35 10.60
C VAL A 77 -11.46 -17.96 10.74
N TYR A 78 -11.59 -19.29 10.62
CA TYR A 78 -12.85 -19.97 10.87
C TYR A 78 -13.36 -19.72 12.30
N ARG A 79 -12.49 -19.73 13.31
CA ARG A 79 -12.83 -19.43 14.71
C ARG A 79 -13.07 -17.94 14.99
N GLY A 80 -12.88 -17.08 13.99
CA GLY A 80 -12.99 -15.62 14.14
C GLY A 80 -11.72 -14.94 14.67
N GLU A 81 -10.61 -15.68 14.77
CA GLU A 81 -9.31 -15.16 15.17
C GLU A 81 -8.61 -14.52 13.96
N GLU A 82 -7.74 -13.57 14.20
CA GLU A 82 -6.89 -13.00 13.16
C GLU A 82 -5.73 -13.94 12.82
N ALA A 83 -5.38 -14.01 11.53
CA ALA A 83 -4.31 -14.84 11.01
C ALA A 83 -3.45 -14.04 10.03
N ILE A 84 -2.69 -13.08 10.57
CA ILE A 84 -1.80 -12.22 9.79
C ILE A 84 -0.37 -12.72 9.95
N GLU A 85 0.33 -12.90 8.84
CA GLU A 85 1.74 -13.30 8.84
C GLU A 85 2.62 -12.20 9.45
N THR A 86 3.69 -12.58 10.17
CA THR A 86 4.52 -11.63 10.93
C THR A 86 5.10 -10.51 10.07
N GLU A 87 5.51 -10.80 8.83
CA GLU A 87 6.02 -9.79 7.91
C GLU A 87 4.96 -8.78 7.51
N VAL A 88 3.72 -9.23 7.33
CA VAL A 88 2.56 -8.39 7.02
C VAL A 88 2.17 -7.56 8.25
N ASP A 89 2.11 -8.18 9.42
CA ASP A 89 1.77 -7.53 10.69
C ASP A 89 2.75 -6.39 11.02
N ASN A 90 4.04 -6.61 10.80
CA ASN A 90 5.06 -5.56 10.96
C ASN A 90 4.84 -4.38 10.01
N LYS A 91 4.44 -4.64 8.75
CA LYS A 91 4.12 -3.57 7.79
C LYS A 91 2.88 -2.79 8.20
N ILE A 92 1.83 -3.48 8.65
CA ILE A 92 0.61 -2.85 9.14
C ILE A 92 0.91 -1.93 10.32
N LYS A 93 1.63 -2.43 11.32
CA LYS A 93 2.02 -1.65 12.50
C LYS A 93 2.88 -0.43 12.14
N TYR A 94 3.76 -0.56 11.13
CA TYR A 94 4.53 0.58 10.63
C TYR A 94 3.62 1.61 9.96
N HIS A 95 2.68 1.18 9.14
CA HIS A 95 1.70 2.06 8.49
C HIS A 95 0.78 2.75 9.51
N ASP A 96 0.26 2.02 10.50
CA ASP A 96 -0.62 2.57 11.54
C ASP A 96 0.11 3.62 12.41
N SER A 97 1.42 3.43 12.63
CA SER A 97 2.24 4.42 13.33
C SER A 97 2.65 5.60 12.45
N HIS A 98 2.55 5.47 11.11
CA HIS A 98 2.92 6.49 10.11
C HIS A 98 1.86 6.56 9.00
N PRO A 99 0.62 6.95 9.32
CA PRO A 99 -0.52 6.86 8.38
C PRO A 99 -0.31 7.71 7.12
N ASN A 100 0.48 8.77 7.22
CA ASN A 100 0.81 9.66 6.13
C ASN A 100 2.32 9.93 6.10
N LEU A 101 3.08 9.08 5.41
CA LEU A 101 4.55 9.26 5.28
C LEU A 101 4.93 10.66 4.75
N HIS A 102 4.05 11.27 3.96
CA HIS A 102 4.25 12.61 3.45
C HIS A 102 4.06 13.74 4.50
N ASP A 103 3.51 13.45 5.68
CA ASP A 103 3.42 14.42 6.76
C ASP A 103 4.80 14.75 7.32
N ASP A 104 5.75 13.82 7.23
CA ASP A 104 7.15 14.02 7.61
C ASP A 104 7.96 14.87 6.61
N LEU A 105 7.39 15.18 5.45
CA LEU A 105 8.04 16.06 4.48
C LEU A 105 8.04 17.50 4.99
N THR A 106 9.22 18.12 4.99
CA THR A 106 9.35 19.56 5.21
C THR A 106 8.69 20.35 4.08
N ALA A 107 8.37 21.62 4.30
CA ALA A 107 7.83 22.48 3.24
C ALA A 107 8.72 22.47 2.00
N ARG A 108 10.05 22.49 2.19
CA ARG A 108 11.00 22.47 1.07
C ARG A 108 11.00 21.15 0.30
N GLU A 109 10.83 20.04 0.98
CA GLU A 109 10.71 18.73 0.35
C GLU A 109 9.38 18.59 -0.41
N ARG A 110 8.31 19.18 0.08
CA ARG A 110 7.02 19.26 -0.65
C ARG A 110 7.13 20.09 -1.92
N ASP A 111 7.78 21.28 -1.87
CA ASP A 111 8.06 22.09 -3.07
C ASP A 111 8.83 21.29 -4.12
N ILE A 112 9.88 20.58 -3.70
CA ILE A 112 10.70 19.76 -4.59
C ILE A 112 9.89 18.59 -5.16
N LEU A 113 9.09 17.91 -4.36
CA LEU A 113 8.24 16.80 -4.80
C LEU A 113 7.22 17.27 -5.86
N ALA A 114 6.63 18.46 -5.69
CA ALA A 114 5.74 19.07 -6.68
C ALA A 114 6.45 19.34 -8.01
N LEU A 115 7.69 19.83 -7.97
CA LEU A 115 8.49 20.06 -9.19
C LEU A 115 8.95 18.75 -9.84
N LEU A 116 9.25 17.71 -9.05
CA LEU A 116 9.50 16.36 -9.56
C LEU A 116 8.28 15.82 -10.31
N ALA A 117 7.07 16.04 -9.79
CA ALA A 117 5.82 15.63 -10.41
C ALA A 117 5.55 16.35 -11.74
N LYS A 118 6.02 17.61 -11.89
CA LYS A 118 6.01 18.35 -13.16
C LYS A 118 7.08 17.85 -14.17
N GLY A 119 7.84 16.82 -13.81
CA GLY A 119 8.88 16.25 -14.68
C GLY A 119 10.21 17.01 -14.69
N TYR A 120 10.41 18.01 -13.82
CA TYR A 120 11.63 18.80 -13.77
C TYR A 120 12.82 17.97 -13.31
N ASP A 121 13.95 18.11 -13.99
CA ASP A 121 15.20 17.53 -13.53
C ASP A 121 15.81 18.32 -12.36
N ASN A 122 16.82 17.73 -11.69
CA ASN A 122 17.42 18.35 -10.52
C ASN A 122 18.08 19.70 -10.79
N GLN A 123 18.55 19.94 -12.02
CA GLN A 123 19.17 21.22 -12.40
C GLN A 123 18.09 22.31 -12.56
N THR A 124 16.99 21.98 -13.19
CA THR A 124 15.84 22.89 -13.34
C THR A 124 15.25 23.22 -11.97
N ILE A 125 15.07 22.23 -11.10
CA ILE A 125 14.62 22.43 -9.70
C ILE A 125 15.58 23.34 -8.93
N ALA A 126 16.90 23.17 -9.10
CA ALA A 126 17.89 24.00 -8.47
C ALA A 126 17.77 25.47 -8.89
N ASN A 127 17.53 25.71 -10.17
CA ASN A 127 17.32 27.05 -10.73
C ASN A 127 16.01 27.68 -10.23
N GLU A 128 14.90 26.94 -10.30
CA GLU A 128 13.58 27.41 -9.85
C GLU A 128 13.57 27.78 -8.37
N LEU A 129 14.23 27.00 -7.57
CA LEU A 129 14.22 27.18 -6.11
C LEU A 129 15.40 28.00 -5.58
N PHE A 130 16.28 28.50 -6.49
CA PHE A 130 17.47 29.28 -6.16
C PHE A 130 18.39 28.60 -5.13
N ILE A 131 18.60 27.28 -5.27
CA ILE A 131 19.49 26.46 -4.43
C ILE A 131 20.51 25.68 -5.25
N SER A 132 21.53 25.14 -4.59
CA SER A 132 22.53 24.34 -5.32
C SER A 132 21.98 22.98 -5.79
N LEU A 133 22.51 22.47 -6.89
CA LEU A 133 22.21 21.11 -7.39
C LEU A 133 22.47 20.05 -6.30
N LYS A 134 23.53 20.24 -5.49
CA LYS A 134 23.86 19.35 -4.39
C LYS A 134 22.73 19.33 -3.34
N THR A 135 22.18 20.50 -3.03
CA THR A 135 21.08 20.65 -2.07
C THR A 135 19.82 19.93 -2.58
N VAL A 136 19.50 20.09 -3.88
CA VAL A 136 18.37 19.36 -4.50
C VAL A 136 18.57 17.85 -4.37
N LYS A 137 19.73 17.32 -4.73
CA LYS A 137 20.02 15.88 -4.62
C LYS A 137 19.85 15.37 -3.19
N THR A 138 20.27 16.14 -2.18
CA THR A 138 20.07 15.80 -0.77
C THR A 138 18.58 15.75 -0.42
N HIS A 139 17.79 16.75 -0.80
CA HIS A 139 16.35 16.74 -0.55
C HIS A 139 15.64 15.59 -1.27
N VAL A 140 16.00 15.30 -2.53
CA VAL A 140 15.44 14.14 -3.25
C VAL A 140 15.73 12.85 -2.49
N SER A 141 16.96 12.62 -2.05
CA SER A 141 17.31 11.44 -1.24
C SER A 141 16.50 11.36 0.05
N ASN A 142 16.29 12.50 0.74
CA ASN A 142 15.48 12.55 1.95
C ASN A 142 13.99 12.25 1.66
N ILE A 143 13.45 12.78 0.55
CA ILE A 143 12.08 12.50 0.11
C ILE A 143 11.91 11.00 -0.11
N LEU A 144 12.81 10.36 -0.88
CA LEU A 144 12.76 8.92 -1.14
C LEU A 144 12.76 8.11 0.17
N GLY A 145 13.65 8.48 1.10
CA GLY A 145 13.73 7.82 2.41
C GLY A 145 12.46 8.02 3.25
N LYS A 146 11.92 9.23 3.30
CA LYS A 146 10.70 9.55 4.08
C LYS A 146 9.45 8.91 3.50
N LEU A 147 9.31 8.88 2.17
CA LEU A 147 8.20 8.23 1.49
C LEU A 147 8.36 6.71 1.37
N ASN A 148 9.50 6.17 1.82
CA ASN A 148 9.84 4.75 1.73
C ASN A 148 9.73 4.19 0.30
N VAL A 149 10.29 4.91 -0.66
CA VAL A 149 10.30 4.56 -2.10
C VAL A 149 11.73 4.48 -2.64
N ASP A 150 11.97 3.67 -3.67
CA ASP A 150 13.31 3.37 -4.17
C ASP A 150 13.84 4.41 -5.16
N ASP A 151 12.97 5.06 -5.91
CA ASP A 151 13.35 5.99 -6.97
C ASP A 151 12.38 7.18 -7.10
N ARG A 152 12.82 8.18 -7.91
CA ARG A 152 12.04 9.40 -8.15
C ARG A 152 10.70 9.15 -8.84
N THR A 153 10.60 8.11 -9.67
CA THR A 153 9.36 7.77 -10.38
C THR A 153 8.33 7.29 -9.39
N GLN A 154 8.73 6.43 -8.46
CA GLN A 154 7.86 5.97 -7.37
C GLN A 154 7.44 7.13 -6.45
N ALA A 155 8.34 8.08 -6.16
CA ALA A 155 7.98 9.28 -5.38
C ALA A 155 6.93 10.14 -6.10
N VAL A 156 7.03 10.29 -7.42
CA VAL A 156 6.03 11.02 -8.22
C VAL A 156 4.70 10.28 -8.24
N VAL A 157 4.71 8.96 -8.46
CA VAL A 157 3.50 8.13 -8.39
C VAL A 157 2.84 8.23 -7.01
N TYR A 158 3.64 8.17 -5.94
CA TYR A 158 3.16 8.38 -4.57
C TYR A 158 2.46 9.73 -4.42
N ALA A 159 3.08 10.82 -4.91
CA ALA A 159 2.53 12.17 -4.81
C ALA A 159 1.16 12.31 -5.48
N PHE A 160 0.98 11.73 -6.68
CA PHE A 160 -0.32 11.73 -7.37
C PHE A 160 -1.37 10.88 -6.64
N ARG A 161 -1.02 9.71 -6.14
CA ARG A 161 -1.95 8.82 -5.41
C ARG A 161 -2.49 9.44 -4.14
N HIS A 162 -1.64 10.16 -3.42
CA HIS A 162 -2.01 10.83 -2.17
C HIS A 162 -2.51 12.27 -2.38
N HIS A 163 -2.81 12.65 -3.64
CA HIS A 163 -3.31 13.99 -3.99
C HIS A 163 -2.44 15.14 -3.47
N LEU A 164 -1.14 14.91 -3.34
CA LEU A 164 -0.17 15.94 -2.94
C LEU A 164 0.14 16.93 -4.06
N VAL A 165 -0.15 16.53 -5.29
CA VAL A 165 0.01 17.31 -6.52
C VAL A 165 -1.19 17.04 -7.43
N SER A 166 -1.65 18.07 -8.15
CA SER A 166 -2.71 17.94 -9.15
C SER A 166 -2.12 17.87 -10.56
N GLN A 167 -2.86 17.25 -11.49
CA GLN A 167 -2.48 17.27 -12.92
C GLN A 167 -2.76 18.61 -13.59
N ASP A 168 -3.49 19.51 -12.92
CA ASP A 168 -4.05 20.74 -13.51
C ASP A 168 -3.21 22.00 -13.21
N ASP A 169 -2.03 21.90 -12.62
CA ASP A 169 -1.11 23.02 -12.40
C ASP A 169 -0.17 23.21 -13.60
N GLU A 170 -0.74 23.48 -14.81
CA GLU A 170 -0.03 24.07 -15.95
C GLU A 170 -0.11 25.59 -15.94
#